data_88b7e688a05825edbdc9622ba180f5bb
#
_entry.id   88b7e688a05825edbdc9622ba180f5bb
#
_cell.length_a   1.000
_cell.length_b   1.000
_cell.length_c   1.000
_cell.angle_alpha   90.00
_cell.angle_beta   90.00
_cell.angle_gamma   90.00
#
_symmetry.space_group_name_H-M   'P 1'
#
loop_
_entity.id
_entity.type
_entity.pdbx_description
1 polymer ?
#
loop_
_entity_poly.entity_id
_entity_poly.type
_entity_poly.pdbx_seq_one_letter_code
_entity_poly.pdbx_strand_id
1 'polypeptide(L)'
;KTDRKDAKWICDLYMCGMVKPSFIPPADIRELRDLVRYRFKLTCMITGEKNRAQNCLTVSNLKLDDVFSDVFGKSSRSITEHILQHPGEKFDIAPFVDSRCKTPITEIQAAVDGAISMEQAVKLRQCLNHIDELEKHQAEIEREIFRLSDKYESILNLIRTVPGFDKNPLTAIQVRSE
;
A
#
# COMPACT_ATOMS: atom_id res chain seq x y z
N LYS A 1 -25.50 -15.81 -30.20
CA LYS A 1 -24.20 -15.20 -30.52
C LYS A 1 -23.12 -16.16 -30.09
N THR A 2 -22.16 -16.46 -30.96
CA THR A 2 -21.02 -17.32 -30.64
C THR A 2 -19.75 -16.55 -30.95
N ASP A 3 -18.73 -16.70 -30.12
CA ASP A 3 -17.41 -16.02 -30.22
C ASP A 3 -16.81 -16.15 -31.65
N ARG A 4 -17.05 -17.28 -32.32
CA ARG A 4 -16.65 -17.49 -33.72
C ARG A 4 -17.28 -16.51 -34.71
N LYS A 5 -18.58 -16.22 -34.55
CA LYS A 5 -19.29 -15.27 -35.41
C LYS A 5 -18.85 -13.84 -35.13
N ASP A 6 -18.66 -13.51 -33.86
CA ASP A 6 -18.21 -12.19 -33.44
C ASP A 6 -16.76 -11.94 -33.90
N ALA A 7 -15.87 -12.91 -33.77
CA ALA A 7 -14.49 -12.82 -34.27
C ALA A 7 -14.45 -12.61 -35.80
N LYS A 8 -15.26 -13.37 -36.56
CA LYS A 8 -15.36 -13.18 -37.99
C LYS A 8 -15.87 -11.81 -38.36
N TRP A 9 -16.91 -11.33 -37.70
CA TRP A 9 -17.48 -10.02 -37.94
C TRP A 9 -16.49 -8.88 -37.64
N ILE A 10 -15.73 -8.97 -36.54
CA ILE A 10 -14.66 -8.01 -36.21
C ILE A 10 -13.58 -8.02 -37.30
N CYS A 11 -13.20 -9.21 -37.80
CA CYS A 11 -12.24 -9.34 -38.89
C CYS A 11 -12.75 -8.68 -40.18
N ASP A 12 -13.99 -8.91 -40.53
CA ASP A 12 -14.62 -8.33 -41.73
C ASP A 12 -14.67 -6.79 -41.62
N LEU A 13 -15.03 -6.24 -40.45
CA LEU A 13 -15.02 -4.79 -40.20
C LEU A 13 -13.60 -4.19 -40.27
N TYR A 14 -12.59 -4.92 -39.78
CA TYR A 14 -11.20 -4.49 -39.87
C TYR A 14 -10.73 -4.45 -41.31
N MET A 15 -11.02 -5.49 -42.10
CA MET A 15 -10.69 -5.55 -43.54
C MET A 15 -11.34 -4.45 -44.34
N CYS A 16 -12.54 -4.00 -43.93
CA CYS A 16 -13.25 -2.86 -44.56
C CYS A 16 -12.75 -1.48 -44.09
N GLY A 17 -11.73 -1.42 -43.23
CA GLY A 17 -11.20 -0.16 -42.68
C GLY A 17 -12.17 0.59 -41.73
N MET A 18 -13.19 -0.12 -41.22
CA MET A 18 -14.20 0.46 -40.33
C MET A 18 -13.76 0.50 -38.86
N VAL A 19 -12.67 -0.21 -38.53
CA VAL A 19 -12.11 -0.24 -37.16
C VAL A 19 -10.95 0.74 -37.08
N LYS A 20 -11.10 1.78 -36.28
CA LYS A 20 -10.00 2.71 -35.97
C LYS A 20 -8.99 2.01 -35.06
N PRO A 21 -7.67 2.06 -35.37
CA PRO A 21 -6.67 1.50 -34.50
C PRO A 21 -6.64 2.25 -33.15
N SER A 22 -6.48 1.50 -32.06
CA SER A 22 -6.25 2.09 -30.75
C SER A 22 -4.85 2.71 -30.69
N PHE A 23 -4.71 3.80 -29.94
CA PHE A 23 -3.39 4.35 -29.66
C PHE A 23 -2.58 3.35 -28.83
N ILE A 24 -1.42 2.97 -29.35
CA ILE A 24 -0.44 2.13 -28.62
C ILE A 24 0.68 3.05 -28.15
N PRO A 25 0.85 3.23 -26.83
CA PRO A 25 1.95 4.05 -26.31
C PRO A 25 3.33 3.51 -26.73
N PRO A 26 4.36 4.36 -26.82
CA PRO A 26 5.75 3.94 -27.03
C PRO A 26 6.18 2.89 -26.00
N ALA A 27 7.19 2.08 -26.32
CA ALA A 27 7.65 0.96 -25.50
C ALA A 27 7.97 1.37 -24.06
N ASP A 28 8.70 2.46 -23.91
CA ASP A 28 9.10 3.03 -22.61
C ASP A 28 7.93 3.50 -21.72
N ILE A 29 6.87 4.03 -22.34
CA ILE A 29 5.62 4.36 -21.61
C ILE A 29 4.90 3.08 -21.18
N ARG A 30 4.97 2.01 -21.99
CA ARG A 30 4.36 0.72 -21.60
C ARG A 30 5.10 0.06 -20.44
N GLU A 31 6.44 0.11 -20.45
CA GLU A 31 7.27 -0.36 -19.34
C GLU A 31 6.95 0.40 -18.05
N LEU A 32 6.90 1.73 -18.13
CA LEU A 32 6.54 2.58 -16.99
C LEU A 32 5.13 2.28 -16.46
N ARG A 33 4.16 2.10 -17.35
CA ARG A 33 2.79 1.70 -17.01
C ARG A 33 2.74 0.37 -16.26
N ASP A 34 3.51 -0.62 -16.69
CA ASP A 34 3.56 -1.93 -16.06
C ASP A 34 4.11 -1.85 -14.63
N LEU A 35 5.21 -1.13 -14.43
CA LEU A 35 5.78 -0.89 -13.10
C LEU A 35 4.82 -0.14 -12.16
N VAL A 36 4.13 0.89 -12.65
CA VAL A 36 3.14 1.64 -11.85
C VAL A 36 1.97 0.75 -11.44
N ARG A 37 1.48 -0.11 -12.35
CA ARG A 37 0.44 -1.10 -12.03
C ARG A 37 0.90 -2.13 -11.02
N TYR A 38 2.14 -2.59 -11.13
CA TYR A 38 2.71 -3.52 -10.17
C TYR A 38 2.88 -2.88 -8.79
N ARG A 39 3.36 -1.63 -8.73
CA ARG A 39 3.40 -0.84 -7.49
C ARG A 39 2.03 -0.75 -6.82
N PHE A 40 0.97 -0.50 -7.59
CA PHE A 40 -0.40 -0.48 -7.06
C PHE A 40 -0.81 -1.83 -6.46
N LYS A 41 -0.45 -2.95 -7.10
CA LYS A 41 -0.69 -4.29 -6.53
C LYS A 41 0.03 -4.50 -5.21
N LEU A 42 1.28 -4.05 -5.09
CA LEU A 42 2.03 -4.09 -3.82
C LEU A 42 1.32 -3.27 -2.73
N THR A 43 0.81 -2.08 -3.06
CA THR A 43 0.01 -1.27 -2.12
C THR A 43 -1.23 -2.03 -1.64
N CYS A 44 -1.94 -2.71 -2.53
CA CYS A 44 -3.10 -3.54 -2.16
C CYS A 44 -2.70 -4.72 -1.24
N MET A 45 -1.55 -5.36 -1.50
CA MET A 45 -1.03 -6.44 -0.65
C MET A 45 -0.68 -5.93 0.74
N ILE A 46 0.03 -4.79 0.85
CA ILE A 46 0.36 -4.14 2.12
C ILE A 46 -0.92 -3.83 2.91
N THR A 47 -1.93 -3.25 2.26
CA THR A 47 -3.22 -2.97 2.89
C THR A 47 -3.90 -4.25 3.39
N GLY A 48 -3.84 -5.32 2.61
CA GLY A 48 -4.36 -6.63 3.01
C GLY A 48 -3.67 -7.19 4.25
N GLU A 49 -2.34 -7.08 4.35
CA GLU A 49 -1.59 -7.52 5.53
C GLU A 49 -1.84 -6.61 6.74
N LYS A 50 -1.95 -5.29 6.56
CA LYS A 50 -2.34 -4.36 7.63
C LYS A 50 -3.71 -4.72 8.21
N ASN A 51 -4.69 -5.03 7.37
CA ASN A 51 -6.01 -5.48 7.83
C ASN A 51 -5.94 -6.80 8.61
N ARG A 52 -5.11 -7.76 8.17
CA ARG A 52 -4.91 -9.03 8.90
C ARG A 52 -4.25 -8.80 10.26
N ALA A 53 -3.23 -7.95 10.31
CA ALA A 53 -2.56 -7.57 11.56
C ALA A 53 -3.54 -6.87 12.51
N GLN A 54 -4.35 -5.94 12.02
CA GLN A 54 -5.38 -5.27 12.79
C GLN A 54 -6.40 -6.27 13.37
N ASN A 55 -6.84 -7.26 12.58
CA ASN A 55 -7.72 -8.32 13.08
C ASN A 55 -7.09 -9.13 14.22
N CYS A 56 -5.78 -9.41 14.16
CA CYS A 56 -5.08 -10.09 15.26
C CYS A 56 -5.11 -9.26 16.54
N LEU A 57 -4.90 -7.95 16.45
CA LEU A 57 -4.97 -7.02 17.57
C LEU A 57 -6.39 -6.96 18.14
N THR A 58 -7.41 -6.83 17.31
CA THR A 58 -8.82 -6.76 17.72
C THR A 58 -9.26 -8.05 18.43
N VAL A 59 -8.92 -9.23 17.89
CA VAL A 59 -9.24 -10.53 18.52
C VAL A 59 -8.53 -10.69 19.87
N SER A 60 -7.38 -10.07 20.03
CA SER A 60 -6.59 -10.06 21.28
C SER A 60 -7.06 -8.98 22.28
N ASN A 61 -8.12 -8.23 21.96
CA ASN A 61 -8.60 -7.06 22.72
C ASN A 61 -7.53 -5.98 22.92
N LEU A 62 -6.64 -5.80 21.93
CA LEU A 62 -5.65 -4.74 21.87
C LEU A 62 -6.19 -3.62 20.97
N LYS A 63 -6.69 -2.55 21.58
CA LYS A 63 -7.44 -1.49 20.90
C LYS A 63 -6.54 -0.31 20.48
N LEU A 64 -5.46 -0.61 19.77
CA LEU A 64 -4.50 0.39 19.34
C LEU A 64 -5.08 1.38 18.32
N ASP A 65 -6.11 1.00 17.57
CA ASP A 65 -6.86 1.82 16.62
C ASP A 65 -7.75 2.88 17.30
N ASP A 66 -8.14 2.70 18.56
CA ASP A 66 -8.89 3.69 19.31
C ASP A 66 -7.99 4.88 19.78
N VAL A 67 -6.70 4.63 19.95
CA VAL A 67 -5.76 5.57 20.58
C VAL A 67 -4.69 6.12 19.64
N PHE A 68 -4.43 5.44 18.52
CA PHE A 68 -3.49 5.88 17.49
C PHE A 68 -4.18 6.05 16.14
N SER A 69 -3.94 7.18 15.50
CA SER A 69 -4.42 7.43 14.13
C SER A 69 -3.78 6.51 13.09
N ASP A 70 -2.57 6.02 13.37
CA ASP A 70 -1.88 5.01 12.56
C ASP A 70 -1.38 3.89 13.48
N VAL A 71 -2.03 2.74 13.39
CA VAL A 71 -1.71 1.53 14.16
C VAL A 71 -0.35 0.95 13.79
N PHE A 72 0.17 1.27 12.61
CA PHE A 72 1.48 0.84 12.12
C PHE A 72 2.55 1.93 12.26
N GLY A 73 2.21 3.06 12.89
CA GLY A 73 3.13 4.13 13.22
C GLY A 73 4.14 3.74 14.31
N LYS A 74 5.18 4.55 14.47
CA LYS A 74 6.34 4.24 15.30
C LYS A 74 5.99 3.79 16.73
N SER A 75 5.15 4.53 17.45
CA SER A 75 4.79 4.21 18.83
C SER A 75 3.96 2.94 18.94
N SER A 76 2.91 2.83 18.14
CA SER A 76 2.06 1.62 18.11
C SER A 76 2.84 0.38 17.69
N ARG A 77 3.75 0.51 16.70
CA ARG A 77 4.61 -0.59 16.27
C ARG A 77 5.54 -1.05 17.39
N SER A 78 6.20 -0.12 18.10
CA SER A 78 7.09 -0.45 19.24
C SER A 78 6.32 -1.14 20.37
N ILE A 79 5.10 -0.69 20.70
CA ILE A 79 4.23 -1.35 21.68
C ILE A 79 3.87 -2.76 21.22
N THR A 80 3.47 -2.93 19.97
CA THR A 80 3.10 -4.24 19.39
C THR A 80 4.29 -5.20 19.41
N GLU A 81 5.47 -4.75 19.05
CA GLU A 81 6.69 -5.55 19.09
C GLU A 81 7.06 -5.97 20.51
N HIS A 82 6.90 -5.09 21.52
CA HIS A 82 7.10 -5.43 22.91
C HIS A 82 6.11 -6.51 23.38
N ILE A 83 4.81 -6.36 23.07
CA ILE A 83 3.78 -7.38 23.37
C ILE A 83 4.13 -8.74 22.75
N LEU A 84 4.67 -8.75 21.53
CA LEU A 84 5.05 -9.97 20.83
C LEU A 84 6.31 -10.64 21.45
N GLN A 85 7.20 -9.86 22.07
CA GLN A 85 8.39 -10.37 22.76
C GLN A 85 8.06 -10.89 24.17
N HIS A 86 7.08 -10.27 24.85
CA HIS A 86 6.68 -10.54 26.22
C HIS A 86 5.17 -10.81 26.33
N PRO A 87 4.66 -11.92 25.75
CA PRO A 87 3.22 -12.21 25.74
C PRO A 87 2.66 -12.37 27.16
N GLY A 88 1.62 -11.58 27.48
CA GLY A 88 0.94 -11.67 28.78
C GLY A 88 1.61 -10.91 29.93
N GLU A 89 2.77 -10.28 29.72
CA GLU A 89 3.42 -9.41 30.72
C GLU A 89 2.76 -8.02 30.71
N LYS A 90 2.49 -7.50 31.91
CA LYS A 90 2.07 -6.09 32.07
C LYS A 90 3.34 -5.21 32.11
N PHE A 91 3.35 -4.18 31.30
CA PHE A 91 4.49 -3.27 31.19
C PHE A 91 4.03 -1.81 31.15
N ASP A 92 4.93 -0.90 31.49
CA ASP A 92 4.71 0.54 31.33
C ASP A 92 4.93 0.93 29.86
N ILE A 93 3.91 1.54 29.26
CA ILE A 93 3.95 1.98 27.87
C ILE A 93 4.69 3.32 27.67
N ALA A 94 4.91 4.08 28.73
CA ALA A 94 5.47 5.42 28.62
C ALA A 94 6.78 5.51 27.78
N PRO A 95 7.73 4.53 27.89
CA PRO A 95 8.94 4.56 27.07
C PRO A 95 8.74 4.36 25.57
N PHE A 96 7.59 3.81 25.15
CA PHE A 96 7.31 3.46 23.76
C PHE A 96 6.52 4.54 23.02
N VAL A 97 5.97 5.52 23.76
CA VAL A 97 5.12 6.57 23.19
C VAL A 97 5.96 7.80 22.83
N ASP A 98 5.87 8.22 21.56
CA ASP A 98 6.54 9.43 21.06
C ASP A 98 5.91 10.66 21.73
N SER A 99 6.74 11.66 22.11
CA SER A 99 6.35 12.90 22.76
C SER A 99 5.33 13.74 21.98
N ARG A 100 5.19 13.49 20.67
CA ARG A 100 4.20 14.13 19.80
C ARG A 100 2.82 13.47 19.86
N CYS A 101 2.68 12.36 20.57
CA CYS A 101 1.39 11.70 20.74
C CYS A 101 0.48 12.58 21.59
N LYS A 102 -0.72 12.85 21.12
CA LYS A 102 -1.71 13.72 21.81
C LYS A 102 -2.58 12.93 22.79
N THR A 103 -2.66 11.61 22.62
CA THR A 103 -3.49 10.73 23.45
C THR A 103 -2.83 10.55 24.82
N PRO A 104 -3.57 10.68 25.93
CA PRO A 104 -3.03 10.47 27.26
C PRO A 104 -2.47 9.05 27.45
N ILE A 105 -1.35 8.92 28.16
CA ILE A 105 -0.70 7.63 28.42
C ILE A 105 -1.64 6.64 29.13
N THR A 106 -2.50 7.16 30.02
CA THR A 106 -3.50 6.34 30.74
C THR A 106 -4.51 5.68 29.80
N GLU A 107 -4.94 6.36 28.75
CA GLU A 107 -5.85 5.82 27.74
C GLU A 107 -5.14 4.76 26.87
N ILE A 108 -3.90 5.04 26.48
CA ILE A 108 -3.10 4.07 25.71
C ILE A 108 -2.82 2.83 26.57
N GLN A 109 -2.52 3.00 27.86
CA GLN A 109 -2.33 1.87 28.79
C GLN A 109 -3.59 1.01 28.91
N ALA A 110 -4.76 1.62 28.96
CA ALA A 110 -6.03 0.89 28.97
C ALA A 110 -6.32 0.17 27.65
N ALA A 111 -5.90 0.72 26.50
CA ALA A 111 -6.06 0.13 25.19
C ALA A 111 -5.22 -1.15 24.98
N VAL A 112 -4.14 -1.33 25.74
CA VAL A 112 -3.27 -2.51 25.69
C VAL A 112 -3.52 -3.52 26.81
N ASP A 113 -4.61 -3.39 27.57
CA ASP A 113 -5.01 -4.35 28.64
C ASP A 113 -5.65 -5.63 28.06
N GLY A 114 -5.28 -6.01 26.85
CA GLY A 114 -5.66 -7.25 26.20
C GLY A 114 -4.63 -8.36 26.42
N ALA A 115 -4.96 -9.58 25.99
CA ALA A 115 -4.06 -10.72 26.02
C ALA A 115 -3.97 -11.38 24.65
N ILE A 116 -2.76 -11.44 24.11
CA ILE A 116 -2.53 -12.11 22.83
C ILE A 116 -2.25 -13.60 23.05
N SER A 117 -3.01 -14.47 22.35
CA SER A 117 -2.72 -15.91 22.34
C SER A 117 -1.47 -16.20 21.49
N MET A 118 -0.81 -17.34 21.72
CA MET A 118 0.38 -17.74 20.99
C MET A 118 0.15 -17.79 19.46
N GLU A 119 -0.98 -18.32 19.05
CA GLU A 119 -1.35 -18.41 17.63
C GLU A 119 -1.52 -17.02 16.99
N GLN A 120 -2.18 -16.07 17.68
CA GLN A 120 -2.34 -14.71 17.20
C GLN A 120 -1.02 -13.96 17.19
N ALA A 121 -0.13 -14.20 18.16
CA ALA A 121 1.20 -13.62 18.22
C ALA A 121 2.07 -14.07 17.03
N VAL A 122 2.05 -15.37 16.71
CA VAL A 122 2.75 -15.91 15.53
C VAL A 122 2.20 -15.31 14.25
N LYS A 123 0.88 -15.27 14.09
CA LYS A 123 0.21 -14.71 12.91
C LYS A 123 0.51 -13.21 12.75
N LEU A 124 0.39 -12.43 13.83
CA LEU A 124 0.68 -11.01 13.83
C LEU A 124 2.13 -10.73 13.44
N ARG A 125 3.09 -11.49 13.98
CA ARG A 125 4.51 -11.38 13.61
C ARG A 125 4.75 -11.62 12.13
N GLN A 126 4.10 -12.65 11.54
CA GLN A 126 4.22 -12.91 10.10
C GLN A 126 3.62 -11.78 9.27
N CYS A 127 2.45 -11.24 9.65
CA CYS A 127 1.86 -10.08 8.96
C CYS A 127 2.80 -8.87 9.01
N LEU A 128 3.40 -8.57 10.16
CA LEU A 128 4.33 -7.45 10.30
C LEU A 128 5.60 -7.62 9.46
N ASN A 129 6.21 -8.81 9.47
CA ASN A 129 7.37 -9.12 8.64
C ASN A 129 7.04 -8.99 7.14
N HIS A 130 5.87 -9.48 6.73
CA HIS A 130 5.44 -9.41 5.34
C HIS A 130 5.17 -7.96 4.90
N ILE A 131 4.61 -7.12 5.78
CA ILE A 131 4.47 -5.67 5.52
C ILE A 131 5.85 -5.06 5.26
N ASP A 132 6.84 -5.31 6.13
CA ASP A 132 8.18 -4.74 6.01
C ASP A 132 8.89 -5.20 4.71
N GLU A 133 8.69 -6.44 4.29
CA GLU A 133 9.21 -6.96 3.01
C GLU A 133 8.53 -6.32 1.80
N LEU A 134 7.20 -6.23 1.82
CA LEU A 134 6.44 -5.59 0.75
C LEU A 134 6.76 -4.11 0.60
N GLU A 135 6.97 -3.39 1.70
CA GLU A 135 7.39 -1.97 1.68
C GLU A 135 8.79 -1.80 1.07
N LYS A 136 9.73 -2.73 1.33
CA LYS A 136 11.04 -2.75 0.67
C LYS A 136 10.91 -2.98 -0.84
N HIS A 137 10.13 -3.98 -1.25
CA HIS A 137 9.88 -4.25 -2.66
C HIS A 137 9.22 -3.06 -3.35
N GLN A 138 8.25 -2.40 -2.70
CA GLN A 138 7.61 -1.20 -3.22
C GLN A 138 8.61 -0.06 -3.43
N ALA A 139 9.52 0.17 -2.46
CA ALA A 139 10.56 1.18 -2.58
C ALA A 139 11.57 0.90 -3.71
N GLU A 140 11.83 -0.38 -4.02
CA GLU A 140 12.67 -0.78 -5.16
C GLU A 140 11.99 -0.46 -6.49
N ILE A 141 10.72 -0.80 -6.63
CA ILE A 141 9.92 -0.48 -7.81
C ILE A 141 9.79 1.03 -8.00
N GLU A 142 9.58 1.79 -6.93
CA GLU A 142 9.51 3.24 -6.98
C GLU A 142 10.82 3.86 -7.49
N ARG A 143 11.97 3.37 -7.03
CA ARG A 143 13.29 3.84 -7.54
C ARG A 143 13.42 3.63 -9.05
N GLU A 144 12.98 2.49 -9.57
CA GLU A 144 13.03 2.20 -10.99
C GLU A 144 12.03 3.05 -11.79
N ILE A 145 10.82 3.28 -11.27
CA ILE A 145 9.85 4.21 -11.87
C ILE A 145 10.44 5.61 -11.97
N PHE A 146 11.09 6.12 -10.91
CA PHE A 146 11.74 7.44 -10.94
C PHE A 146 12.84 7.50 -11.99
N ARG A 147 13.72 6.50 -12.03
CA ARG A 147 14.80 6.41 -13.01
C ARG A 147 14.28 6.47 -14.46
N LEU A 148 13.22 5.72 -14.76
CA LEU A 148 12.61 5.70 -16.10
C LEU A 148 11.82 6.98 -16.42
N SER A 149 11.34 7.68 -15.40
CA SER A 149 10.55 8.91 -15.56
C SER A 149 11.38 10.17 -15.75
N ASP A 150 12.67 10.16 -15.46
CA ASP A 150 13.56 11.34 -15.54
C ASP A 150 13.50 12.05 -16.91
N LYS A 151 13.44 11.29 -17.98
CA LYS A 151 13.32 11.83 -19.35
C LYS A 151 12.00 12.57 -19.62
N TYR A 152 11.02 12.43 -18.75
CA TYR A 152 9.70 13.07 -18.83
C TYR A 152 9.52 14.21 -17.83
N GLU A 153 10.58 14.64 -17.13
CA GLU A 153 10.52 15.61 -16.05
C GLU A 153 9.80 16.91 -16.46
N SER A 154 10.04 17.42 -17.67
CA SER A 154 9.38 18.63 -18.18
C SER A 154 7.86 18.46 -18.30
N ILE A 155 7.41 17.30 -18.73
CA ILE A 155 5.98 16.97 -18.87
C ILE A 155 5.34 16.72 -17.49
N LEU A 156 6.06 16.04 -16.62
CA LEU A 156 5.61 15.81 -15.24
C LEU A 156 5.44 17.14 -14.49
N ASN A 157 6.36 18.07 -14.66
CA ASN A 157 6.23 19.41 -14.08
C ASN A 157 5.03 20.17 -14.63
N LEU A 158 4.72 20.04 -15.92
CA LEU A 158 3.50 20.62 -16.49
C LEU A 158 2.24 19.99 -15.89
N ILE A 159 2.19 18.68 -15.72
CA ILE A 159 1.04 17.99 -15.09
C ILE A 159 0.85 18.44 -13.64
N ARG A 160 1.93 18.63 -12.89
CA ARG A 160 1.91 19.10 -11.49
C ARG A 160 1.32 20.51 -11.33
N THR A 161 1.24 21.32 -12.39
CA THR A 161 0.58 22.64 -12.33
C THR A 161 -0.94 22.53 -12.27
N VAL A 162 -1.52 21.39 -12.61
CA VAL A 162 -2.96 21.16 -12.58
C VAL A 162 -3.41 20.98 -11.11
N PRO A 163 -4.38 21.75 -10.60
CA PRO A 163 -4.88 21.61 -9.25
C PRO A 163 -5.42 20.19 -9.00
N GLY A 164 -5.05 19.59 -7.86
CA GLY A 164 -5.45 18.23 -7.48
C GLY A 164 -4.43 17.15 -7.87
N PHE A 165 -3.41 17.47 -8.66
CA PHE A 165 -2.27 16.57 -8.84
C PHE A 165 -1.26 16.78 -7.72
N ASP A 166 -0.96 15.71 -6.99
CA ASP A 166 0.02 15.72 -5.92
C ASP A 166 1.43 15.98 -6.50
N LYS A 167 2.29 16.57 -5.67
CA LYS A 167 3.72 16.72 -5.97
C LYS A 167 4.45 15.38 -6.15
N ASN A 168 3.80 14.28 -5.82
CA ASN A 168 4.34 12.95 -6.02
C ASN A 168 4.36 12.61 -7.53
N PRO A 169 5.53 12.40 -8.14
CA PRO A 169 5.65 12.07 -9.56
C PRO A 169 4.89 10.80 -9.95
N LEU A 170 4.68 9.88 -9.02
CA LEU A 170 3.94 8.64 -9.26
C LEU A 170 2.48 8.91 -9.66
N THR A 171 1.82 9.89 -9.06
CA THR A 171 0.42 10.27 -9.38
C THR A 171 0.32 10.82 -10.80
N ALA A 172 1.26 11.68 -11.19
CA ALA A 172 1.32 12.26 -12.53
C ALA A 172 1.62 11.19 -13.61
N ILE A 173 2.45 10.19 -13.29
CA ILE A 173 2.77 9.08 -14.19
C ILE A 173 1.56 8.16 -14.36
N GLN A 174 0.81 7.89 -13.30
CA GLN A 174 -0.38 7.05 -13.33
C GLN A 174 -1.44 7.59 -14.29
N VAL A 175 -1.72 8.89 -14.25
CA VAL A 175 -2.69 9.55 -15.15
C VAL A 175 -2.29 9.44 -16.62
N ARG A 176 -1.01 9.55 -16.94
CA ARG A 176 -0.52 9.38 -18.33
C ARG A 176 -0.57 7.93 -18.79
N SER A 177 -0.67 6.99 -17.87
CA SER A 177 -0.65 5.55 -18.15
C SER A 177 -2.06 4.95 -18.37
N GLU A 178 -3.12 5.68 -18.06
CA GLU A 178 -4.53 5.33 -18.36
C GLU A 178 -4.94 5.88 -19.74
#